data_877056f181ac99831662b29491b0cdd3
#
_entry.id   877056f181ac99831662b29491b0cdd3
#
_cell.length_a   1.000
_cell.length_b   1.000
_cell.length_c   1.000
_cell.angle_alpha   90.00
_cell.angle_beta   90.00
_cell.angle_gamma   90.00
#
_symmetry.space_group_name_H-M   'P 1'
#
loop_
_entity.id
_entity.type
_entity.pdbx_description
1 polymer ?
#
loop_
_entity_poly.entity_id
_entity_poly.type
_entity_poly.pdbx_seq_one_letter_code
_entity_poly.pdbx_strand_id
1 'polypeptide(L)'
;MSQRPSREWFQLLVVLVVLFVVSTSNAQRKDEQACFTQAERDRAVQTAKVYHEPDPGYDPVLGYNPANGPRKGAPPADDNGLAKPLNCVANKNDSPGTGTTPKFYCSVEGVTGDDGKLVRYKIKPHFKGQSPDKRNGEVYGEFLSSRFSQAVGFFADDEWVADVNCPDCEKSLTKKFQGVPWSPTQPAAGIELPLGHGLDVNCNHKDAAGLSETLRKLSQNSNARAEIDAFKLWLAFIDHGDTKTDNHKFTCLKSDKNGKTRICEPGQAVYYVSDMGSTFGYSSASESKARLDNWRKKDPIKVSGGRCTANAKSVGDTNISEAGRKLLADNLQRLLDAEQQNQTITRVFAASRNAERDRPASEWTAEFVRKAKLIIDARCSK
;
A
#
# COMPACT_ATOMS: atom_id res chain seq x y z
N MET A 1 -57.67 32.26 -33.67
CA MET A 1 -57.87 30.90 -33.14
C MET A 1 -56.48 30.32 -32.88
N SER A 2 -56.01 30.33 -31.63
CA SER A 2 -54.69 29.78 -31.24
C SER A 2 -54.92 28.37 -30.72
N GLN A 3 -54.44 27.38 -31.47
CA GLN A 3 -54.44 25.99 -31.02
C GLN A 3 -53.29 25.79 -30.01
N ARG A 4 -53.61 25.44 -28.78
CA ARG A 4 -52.63 25.00 -27.76
C ARG A 4 -52.18 23.56 -28.15
N PRO A 5 -50.88 23.26 -28.13
CA PRO A 5 -50.40 21.89 -28.32
C PRO A 5 -50.92 21.01 -27.19
N SER A 6 -51.33 19.78 -27.53
CA SER A 6 -51.89 18.84 -26.57
C SER A 6 -50.86 18.37 -25.54
N ARG A 7 -51.33 18.13 -24.33
CA ARG A 7 -50.54 17.71 -23.15
C ARG A 7 -49.76 16.41 -23.41
N GLU A 8 -50.16 15.61 -24.37
CA GLU A 8 -49.51 14.34 -24.71
C GLU A 8 -48.17 14.50 -25.42
N TRP A 9 -47.98 15.57 -26.22
CA TRP A 9 -46.70 15.85 -26.88
C TRP A 9 -45.62 16.27 -25.88
N PHE A 10 -46.01 16.89 -24.80
CA PHE A 10 -45.06 17.32 -23.75
C PHE A 10 -44.53 16.12 -22.95
N GLN A 11 -45.35 15.12 -22.66
CA GLN A 11 -44.92 13.90 -21.97
C GLN A 11 -44.02 13.03 -22.85
N LEU A 12 -44.27 12.94 -24.15
CA LEU A 12 -43.39 12.20 -25.07
C LEU A 12 -41.99 12.85 -25.20
N LEU A 13 -41.94 14.18 -25.21
CA LEU A 13 -40.68 14.91 -25.32
C LEU A 13 -39.82 14.77 -24.03
N VAL A 14 -40.46 14.78 -22.86
CA VAL A 14 -39.75 14.60 -21.56
C VAL A 14 -39.23 13.18 -21.45
N VAL A 15 -39.96 12.17 -21.87
CA VAL A 15 -39.49 10.77 -21.85
C VAL A 15 -38.34 10.54 -22.83
N LEU A 16 -38.38 11.14 -24.02
CA LEU A 16 -37.28 11.07 -24.98
C LEU A 16 -36.02 11.75 -24.51
N VAL A 17 -36.12 12.92 -23.85
CA VAL A 17 -34.96 13.63 -23.30
C VAL A 17 -34.36 12.88 -22.12
N VAL A 18 -35.17 12.26 -21.24
CA VAL A 18 -34.68 11.45 -20.12
C VAL A 18 -33.99 10.17 -20.61
N LEU A 19 -34.54 9.51 -21.66
CA LEU A 19 -33.90 8.33 -22.25
C LEU A 19 -32.58 8.67 -22.97
N PHE A 20 -32.46 9.84 -23.60
CA PHE A 20 -31.23 10.30 -24.23
C PHE A 20 -30.14 10.66 -23.19
N VAL A 21 -30.51 11.30 -22.09
CA VAL A 21 -29.57 11.65 -21.01
C VAL A 21 -29.10 10.40 -20.29
N VAL A 22 -29.93 9.41 -20.04
CA VAL A 22 -29.57 8.14 -19.42
C VAL A 22 -28.71 7.26 -20.34
N SER A 23 -28.96 7.26 -21.66
CA SER A 23 -28.13 6.49 -22.60
C SER A 23 -26.75 7.12 -22.85
N THR A 24 -26.61 8.43 -22.80
CA THR A 24 -25.29 9.08 -22.93
C THR A 24 -24.42 8.92 -21.70
N SER A 25 -25.00 8.85 -20.49
CA SER A 25 -24.24 8.62 -19.27
C SER A 25 -23.68 7.20 -19.14
N ASN A 26 -24.29 6.21 -19.78
CA ASN A 26 -23.78 4.83 -19.79
C ASN A 26 -22.77 4.53 -20.90
N ALA A 27 -22.80 5.29 -22.01
CA ALA A 27 -21.81 5.16 -23.09
C ALA A 27 -20.46 5.80 -22.74
N GLN A 28 -20.42 6.85 -21.90
CA GLN A 28 -19.20 7.54 -21.52
C GLN A 28 -18.31 6.77 -20.52
N ARG A 29 -18.82 5.71 -19.87
CA ARG A 29 -18.05 4.95 -18.86
C ARG A 29 -17.17 3.82 -19.40
N LYS A 30 -17.27 3.45 -20.66
CA LYS A 30 -16.43 2.39 -21.26
C LYS A 30 -15.19 2.88 -22.00
N ASP A 31 -14.98 4.17 -22.17
CA ASP A 31 -14.03 4.68 -23.18
C ASP A 31 -12.74 5.32 -22.65
N GLU A 32 -12.40 5.23 -21.36
CA GLU A 32 -11.24 5.99 -20.90
C GLU A 32 -10.25 5.26 -19.97
N GLN A 33 -10.17 3.95 -20.00
CA GLN A 33 -9.06 3.29 -19.32
C GLN A 33 -7.86 3.26 -20.26
N ALA A 34 -7.00 4.29 -20.19
CA ALA A 34 -5.73 4.27 -20.88
C ALA A 34 -4.81 3.25 -20.19
N CYS A 35 -4.21 2.35 -20.96
CA CYS A 35 -3.36 1.25 -20.46
C CYS A 35 -1.94 1.41 -20.99
N PHE A 36 -0.97 0.77 -20.33
CA PHE A 36 0.38 0.68 -20.86
C PHE A 36 0.46 -0.35 -21.98
N THR A 37 1.29 -0.09 -22.99
CA THR A 37 1.69 -1.11 -23.97
C THR A 37 2.82 -1.97 -23.39
N GLN A 38 3.08 -3.16 -23.97
CA GLN A 38 4.19 -4.01 -23.57
C GLN A 38 5.53 -3.26 -23.71
N ALA A 39 5.75 -2.55 -24.81
CA ALA A 39 6.97 -1.78 -25.05
C ALA A 39 7.17 -0.69 -23.98
N GLU A 40 6.11 0.00 -23.60
CA GLU A 40 6.15 1.05 -22.60
C GLU A 40 6.47 0.48 -21.22
N ARG A 41 5.83 -0.66 -20.87
CA ARG A 41 6.14 -1.39 -19.65
C ARG A 41 7.60 -1.84 -19.61
N ASP A 42 8.10 -2.45 -20.68
CA ASP A 42 9.47 -2.96 -20.72
C ASP A 42 10.49 -1.81 -20.58
N ARG A 43 10.25 -0.67 -21.24
CA ARG A 43 11.05 0.54 -21.07
C ARG A 43 11.03 1.05 -19.62
N ALA A 44 9.85 1.14 -19.02
CA ALA A 44 9.68 1.62 -17.66
C ALA A 44 10.37 0.70 -16.64
N VAL A 45 10.19 -0.61 -16.78
CA VAL A 45 10.81 -1.61 -15.88
C VAL A 45 12.34 -1.56 -15.90
N GLN A 46 12.96 -1.31 -17.07
CA GLN A 46 14.42 -1.20 -17.18
C GLN A 46 15.01 -0.03 -16.36
N THR A 47 14.22 1.03 -16.14
CA THR A 47 14.62 2.23 -15.42
C THR A 47 13.96 2.39 -14.06
N ALA A 48 13.21 1.38 -13.62
CA ALA A 48 12.47 1.43 -12.37
C ALA A 48 13.41 1.53 -11.16
N LYS A 49 13.06 2.41 -10.24
CA LYS A 49 13.77 2.59 -8.98
C LYS A 49 13.19 1.67 -7.91
N VAL A 50 14.04 1.18 -7.04
CA VAL A 50 13.65 0.43 -5.82
C VAL A 50 13.72 1.33 -4.60
N TYR A 51 14.54 2.36 -4.66
CA TYR A 51 14.87 3.25 -3.55
C TYR A 51 14.80 4.72 -3.99
N HIS A 52 14.45 5.57 -3.07
CA HIS A 52 14.60 7.02 -3.16
C HIS A 52 15.26 7.54 -1.87
N GLU A 53 15.99 8.63 -1.97
CA GLU A 53 16.48 9.29 -0.76
C GLU A 53 15.29 9.69 0.11
N PRO A 54 15.22 9.27 1.39
CA PRO A 54 14.12 9.65 2.26
C PRO A 54 14.04 11.17 2.41
N ASP A 55 12.83 11.72 2.33
CA ASP A 55 12.59 13.12 2.62
C ASP A 55 12.98 13.42 4.08
N PRO A 56 13.93 14.35 4.33
CA PRO A 56 14.34 14.68 5.69
C PRO A 56 13.20 15.20 6.58
N GLY A 57 12.16 15.77 5.97
CA GLY A 57 10.96 16.25 6.66
C GLY A 57 9.84 15.23 6.77
N TYR A 58 10.01 14.00 6.25
CA TYR A 58 8.98 12.97 6.35
C TYR A 58 8.74 12.57 7.81
N ASP A 59 7.51 12.77 8.28
CA ASP A 59 7.06 12.27 9.59
C ASP A 59 6.31 10.93 9.39
N PRO A 60 6.88 9.81 9.83
CA PRO A 60 6.25 8.51 9.66
C PRO A 60 4.97 8.33 10.50
N VAL A 61 4.71 9.17 11.50
CA VAL A 61 3.43 9.17 12.21
C VAL A 61 2.33 9.75 11.33
N LEU A 62 2.60 10.89 10.69
CA LEU A 62 1.67 11.54 9.75
C LEU A 62 1.60 10.80 8.41
N GLY A 63 2.72 10.20 7.97
CA GLY A 63 2.85 9.55 6.67
C GLY A 63 3.12 10.51 5.51
N TYR A 64 3.56 11.72 5.82
CA TYR A 64 3.94 12.72 4.85
C TYR A 64 4.87 13.76 5.50
N ASN A 65 5.49 14.60 4.70
CA ASN A 65 6.21 15.76 5.18
C ASN A 65 5.23 16.90 5.50
N PRO A 66 5.12 17.37 6.75
CA PRO A 66 4.18 18.42 7.14
C PRO A 66 4.33 19.72 6.32
N ALA A 67 5.53 20.03 5.85
CA ALA A 67 5.77 21.21 5.00
C ALA A 67 5.10 21.10 3.61
N ASN A 68 4.93 19.88 3.10
CA ASN A 68 4.31 19.60 1.80
C ASN A 68 2.83 19.23 1.93
N GLY A 69 2.37 18.91 3.14
CA GLY A 69 1.04 18.35 3.37
C GLY A 69 0.88 16.90 2.90
N PRO A 70 -0.29 16.30 3.15
CA PRO A 70 -0.60 14.96 2.69
C PRO A 70 -0.72 14.89 1.16
N ARG A 71 -0.41 13.71 0.59
CA ARG A 71 -0.65 13.44 -0.82
C ARG A 71 -2.12 13.70 -1.15
N LYS A 72 -2.37 14.28 -2.33
CA LYS A 72 -3.73 14.45 -2.83
C LYS A 72 -4.46 13.11 -2.85
N GLY A 73 -5.68 13.10 -2.34
CA GLY A 73 -6.45 11.88 -2.17
C GLY A 73 -6.17 11.12 -0.87
N ALA A 74 -5.27 11.57 -0.01
CA ALA A 74 -5.14 11.01 1.33
C ALA A 74 -6.42 11.27 2.14
N PRO A 75 -6.85 10.34 3.02
CA PRO A 75 -7.94 10.60 3.94
C PRO A 75 -7.58 11.73 4.91
N PRO A 76 -8.55 12.52 5.39
CA PRO A 76 -8.30 13.49 6.44
C PRO A 76 -7.69 12.81 7.67
N ALA A 77 -6.62 13.36 8.20
CA ALA A 77 -5.97 12.88 9.41
C ALA A 77 -6.01 13.91 10.53
N ASP A 78 -5.88 13.45 11.78
CA ASP A 78 -5.67 14.30 12.94
C ASP A 78 -4.17 14.63 13.13
N ASP A 79 -3.87 15.42 14.15
CA ASP A 79 -2.49 15.86 14.45
C ASP A 79 -1.55 14.73 14.87
N ASN A 80 -2.10 13.54 15.17
CA ASN A 80 -1.33 12.34 15.51
C ASN A 80 -1.10 11.42 14.29
N GLY A 81 -1.52 11.82 13.10
CA GLY A 81 -1.45 11.03 11.89
C GLY A 81 -2.49 9.91 11.79
N LEU A 82 -3.47 9.89 12.72
CA LEU A 82 -4.59 8.98 12.66
C LEU A 82 -5.62 9.52 11.68
N ALA A 83 -6.05 8.70 10.74
CA ALA A 83 -7.14 9.10 9.86
C ALA A 83 -8.43 9.32 10.67
N LYS A 84 -9.13 10.40 10.37
CA LYS A 84 -10.47 10.68 10.93
C LYS A 84 -11.45 9.63 10.44
N PRO A 85 -12.57 9.39 11.15
CA PRO A 85 -13.63 8.51 10.68
C PRO A 85 -14.08 8.88 9.25
N LEU A 86 -14.20 7.88 8.37
CA LEU A 86 -14.59 8.08 6.98
C LEU A 86 -16.04 7.68 6.76
N ASN A 87 -16.79 8.51 6.06
CA ASN A 87 -18.09 8.15 5.50
C ASN A 87 -17.88 7.71 4.05
N CYS A 88 -17.99 6.44 3.82
CA CYS A 88 -17.74 5.81 2.52
C CYS A 88 -19.03 5.56 1.74
N VAL A 89 -18.95 5.75 0.44
CA VAL A 89 -19.95 5.29 -0.53
C VAL A 89 -19.39 4.08 -1.28
N ALA A 90 -20.13 2.98 -1.29
CA ALA A 90 -19.70 1.74 -1.91
C ALA A 90 -19.53 1.89 -3.43
N ASN A 91 -18.44 1.42 -3.96
CA ASN A 91 -18.22 1.30 -5.40
C ASN A 91 -18.82 0.00 -5.91
N LYS A 92 -20.07 0.05 -6.38
CA LYS A 92 -20.87 -1.12 -6.75
C LYS A 92 -20.30 -1.97 -7.90
N ASN A 93 -19.43 -1.40 -8.72
CA ASN A 93 -18.88 -2.07 -9.91
C ASN A 93 -17.50 -2.69 -9.67
N ASP A 94 -16.97 -2.57 -8.46
CA ASP A 94 -15.65 -3.05 -8.12
C ASP A 94 -15.72 -4.45 -7.52
N SER A 95 -15.17 -5.42 -8.23
CA SER A 95 -14.90 -6.73 -7.63
C SER A 95 -13.65 -6.64 -6.77
N PRO A 96 -13.75 -6.82 -5.46
CA PRO A 96 -12.59 -6.82 -4.59
C PRO A 96 -11.81 -8.11 -4.79
N GLY A 97 -11.01 -8.24 -5.79
CA GLY A 97 -10.06 -9.29 -6.08
C GLY A 97 -10.13 -10.62 -5.30
N THR A 98 -9.27 -11.53 -5.60
CA THR A 98 -9.08 -12.77 -4.84
C THR A 98 -8.26 -12.48 -3.58
N GLY A 99 -8.43 -13.25 -2.52
CA GLY A 99 -7.66 -13.13 -1.28
C GLY A 99 -8.35 -13.80 -0.10
N THR A 100 -7.61 -13.97 0.99
CA THR A 100 -8.12 -14.61 2.22
C THR A 100 -8.69 -13.61 3.21
N THR A 101 -8.48 -12.33 2.98
CA THR A 101 -8.92 -11.24 3.85
C THR A 101 -10.13 -10.53 3.24
N PRO A 102 -11.18 -10.24 4.04
CA PRO A 102 -12.29 -9.42 3.61
C PRO A 102 -11.81 -8.05 3.14
N LYS A 103 -12.34 -7.56 2.03
CA LYS A 103 -12.05 -6.23 1.52
C LYS A 103 -13.18 -5.72 0.65
N PHE A 104 -13.32 -4.42 0.56
CA PHE A 104 -14.23 -3.74 -0.33
C PHE A 104 -13.61 -2.42 -0.83
N TYR A 105 -14.20 -1.84 -1.83
CA TYR A 105 -13.80 -0.53 -2.33
C TYR A 105 -14.87 0.51 -2.04
N CYS A 106 -14.43 1.67 -1.61
CA CYS A 106 -15.31 2.81 -1.42
C CYS A 106 -14.64 4.12 -1.83
N SER A 107 -15.45 5.14 -2.00
CA SER A 107 -14.99 6.51 -2.19
C SER A 107 -15.59 7.42 -1.12
N VAL A 108 -14.88 8.48 -0.76
CA VAL A 108 -15.34 9.50 0.16
C VAL A 108 -15.74 10.72 -0.66
N GLU A 109 -16.92 11.27 -0.38
CA GLU A 109 -17.41 12.46 -1.08
C GLU A 109 -16.46 13.65 -0.90
N GLY A 110 -16.18 14.36 -1.97
CA GLY A 110 -15.28 15.53 -1.96
C GLY A 110 -13.80 15.20 -1.97
N VAL A 111 -13.37 13.93 -1.80
CA VAL A 111 -11.97 13.55 -1.89
C VAL A 111 -11.64 13.11 -3.32
N THR A 112 -10.84 13.92 -4.01
CA THR A 112 -10.46 13.68 -5.41
C THR A 112 -8.96 13.46 -5.56
N GLY A 113 -8.60 12.58 -6.49
CA GLY A 113 -7.22 12.35 -6.92
C GLY A 113 -6.69 13.43 -7.87
N ASP A 114 -5.48 13.24 -8.38
CA ASP A 114 -4.84 14.18 -9.31
C ASP A 114 -5.60 14.32 -10.64
N ASP A 115 -6.32 13.30 -11.04
CA ASP A 115 -7.18 13.31 -12.23
C ASP A 115 -8.55 13.95 -12.02
N GLY A 116 -8.80 14.53 -10.84
CA GLY A 116 -10.06 15.18 -10.46
C GLY A 116 -11.21 14.20 -10.18
N LYS A 117 -11.00 12.89 -10.26
CA LYS A 117 -12.00 11.87 -9.94
C LYS A 117 -12.00 11.55 -8.46
N LEU A 118 -13.14 11.05 -7.95
CA LEU A 118 -13.22 10.56 -6.58
C LEU A 118 -12.18 9.48 -6.35
N VAL A 119 -11.44 9.61 -5.26
CA VAL A 119 -10.46 8.61 -4.84
C VAL A 119 -11.17 7.32 -4.49
N ARG A 120 -10.59 6.23 -4.94
CA ARG A 120 -11.04 4.88 -4.63
C ARG A 120 -10.11 4.26 -3.61
N TYR A 121 -10.60 4.07 -2.40
CA TYR A 121 -9.88 3.38 -1.35
C TYR A 121 -10.18 1.89 -1.36
N LYS A 122 -9.16 1.08 -1.09
CA LYS A 122 -9.33 -0.33 -0.74
C LYS A 122 -9.41 -0.42 0.79
N ILE A 123 -10.52 -0.91 1.29
CA ILE A 123 -10.78 -1.02 2.72
C ILE A 123 -10.66 -2.48 3.16
N LYS A 124 -9.86 -2.72 4.18
CA LYS A 124 -9.76 -4.01 4.88
C LYS A 124 -10.44 -3.87 6.25
N PRO A 125 -11.60 -4.51 6.47
CA PRO A 125 -12.24 -4.49 7.79
C PRO A 125 -11.32 -5.06 8.86
N HIS A 126 -11.55 -4.66 10.11
CA HIS A 126 -10.73 -5.15 11.23
C HIS A 126 -10.97 -6.62 11.58
N PHE A 127 -12.05 -7.24 11.08
CA PHE A 127 -12.37 -8.64 11.35
C PHE A 127 -11.72 -9.58 10.32
N LYS A 128 -11.40 -10.80 10.74
CA LYS A 128 -10.84 -11.84 9.88
C LYS A 128 -11.81 -13.03 9.75
N GLY A 129 -12.02 -13.44 8.51
CA GLY A 129 -12.93 -14.56 8.20
C GLY A 129 -14.37 -14.23 8.54
N GLN A 130 -15.09 -15.20 9.14
CA GLN A 130 -16.50 -15.06 9.49
C GLN A 130 -16.72 -14.68 10.96
N SER A 131 -15.67 -14.38 11.70
CA SER A 131 -15.76 -14.06 13.13
C SER A 131 -15.49 -12.56 13.35
N PRO A 132 -16.50 -11.78 13.74
CA PRO A 132 -16.32 -10.36 14.02
C PRO A 132 -15.37 -10.09 15.20
N ASP A 133 -15.18 -11.07 16.10
CA ASP A 133 -14.29 -10.95 17.26
C ASP A 133 -12.82 -11.20 16.94
N LYS A 134 -12.55 -11.82 15.78
CA LYS A 134 -11.17 -12.04 15.32
C LYS A 134 -10.68 -10.83 14.54
N ARG A 135 -9.77 -10.12 15.14
CA ARG A 135 -9.20 -8.92 14.53
C ARG A 135 -8.19 -9.24 13.42
N ASN A 136 -8.19 -8.41 12.40
CA ASN A 136 -7.30 -8.53 11.26
C ASN A 136 -5.96 -7.87 11.54
N GLY A 137 -4.97 -8.65 11.97
CA GLY A 137 -3.61 -8.15 12.23
C GLY A 137 -2.88 -7.64 10.98
N GLU A 138 -3.35 -8.03 9.79
CA GLU A 138 -2.82 -7.58 8.50
C GLU A 138 -2.94 -6.05 8.34
N VAL A 139 -4.03 -5.45 8.80
CA VAL A 139 -4.25 -3.99 8.79
C VAL A 139 -3.11 -3.25 9.49
N TYR A 140 -2.66 -3.76 10.65
CA TYR A 140 -1.58 -3.12 11.41
C TYR A 140 -0.21 -3.33 10.78
N GLY A 141 0.01 -4.54 10.23
CA GLY A 141 1.23 -4.86 9.49
C GLY A 141 1.42 -3.96 8.27
N GLU A 142 0.37 -3.73 7.50
CA GLU A 142 0.38 -2.84 6.34
C GLU A 142 0.68 -1.39 6.73
N PHE A 143 -0.04 -0.87 7.73
CA PHE A 143 0.21 0.48 8.23
C PHE A 143 1.68 0.66 8.66
N LEU A 144 2.19 -0.22 9.51
CA LEU A 144 3.57 -0.14 10.00
C LEU A 144 4.58 -0.23 8.87
N SER A 145 4.37 -1.20 7.95
CA SER A 145 5.27 -1.40 6.81
C SER A 145 5.27 -0.23 5.86
N SER A 146 4.11 0.35 5.56
CA SER A 146 3.99 1.56 4.74
C SER A 146 4.81 2.71 5.35
N ARG A 147 4.54 3.03 6.60
CA ARG A 147 5.17 4.16 7.29
C ARG A 147 6.68 4.04 7.40
N PHE A 148 7.15 2.88 7.84
CA PHE A 148 8.58 2.64 7.99
C PHE A 148 9.30 2.43 6.65
N SER A 149 8.67 1.82 5.63
CA SER A 149 9.27 1.69 4.30
C SER A 149 9.58 3.06 3.70
N GLN A 150 8.62 3.97 3.72
CA GLN A 150 8.82 5.33 3.21
C GLN A 150 9.87 6.09 4.03
N ALA A 151 9.90 5.92 5.36
CA ALA A 151 10.89 6.54 6.24
C ALA A 151 12.33 6.06 5.98
N VAL A 152 12.50 4.82 5.47
CA VAL A 152 13.82 4.28 5.11
C VAL A 152 14.10 4.31 3.60
N GLY A 153 13.25 4.98 2.80
CA GLY A 153 13.47 5.25 1.39
C GLY A 153 12.94 4.19 0.42
N PHE A 154 12.07 3.28 0.87
CA PHE A 154 11.43 2.32 -0.03
C PHE A 154 10.01 2.72 -0.34
N PHE A 155 9.60 2.47 -1.58
CA PHE A 155 8.25 2.75 -2.04
C PHE A 155 7.23 1.79 -1.40
N ALA A 156 6.07 2.33 -1.05
CA ALA A 156 4.95 1.58 -0.48
C ALA A 156 3.62 2.27 -0.82
N ASP A 157 2.53 1.51 -0.81
CA ASP A 157 1.19 2.09 -0.80
C ASP A 157 1.00 2.93 0.47
N ASP A 158 0.16 3.96 0.41
CA ASP A 158 -0.17 4.72 1.61
C ASP A 158 -1.27 3.99 2.38
N GLU A 159 -1.04 3.82 3.68
CA GLU A 159 -1.92 3.06 4.56
C GLU A 159 -2.33 3.89 5.78
N TRP A 160 -3.58 3.77 6.16
CA TRP A 160 -4.13 4.38 7.38
C TRP A 160 -4.98 3.38 8.13
N VAL A 161 -5.22 3.66 9.41
CA VAL A 161 -6.16 2.93 10.25
C VAL A 161 -7.20 3.91 10.78
N ALA A 162 -8.47 3.70 10.45
CA ALA A 162 -9.56 4.54 10.91
C ALA A 162 -10.88 3.76 11.02
N ASP A 163 -11.85 4.39 11.68
CA ASP A 163 -13.22 3.92 11.64
C ASP A 163 -13.81 4.26 10.27
N VAL A 164 -14.48 3.31 9.63
CA VAL A 164 -15.12 3.48 8.33
C VAL A 164 -16.60 3.20 8.45
N ASN A 165 -17.42 4.21 8.17
CA ASN A 165 -18.87 4.06 8.09
C ASN A 165 -19.28 3.85 6.63
N CYS A 166 -19.83 2.67 6.32
CA CYS A 166 -20.29 2.32 4.99
C CYS A 166 -21.50 1.36 5.05
N PRO A 167 -22.72 1.88 5.14
CA PRO A 167 -23.93 1.05 5.25
C PRO A 167 -24.12 0.06 4.11
N ASP A 168 -23.76 0.45 2.88
CA ASP A 168 -23.98 -0.34 1.67
C ASP A 168 -22.79 -1.20 1.23
N CYS A 169 -21.67 -1.17 1.95
CA CYS A 169 -20.44 -1.86 1.53
C CYS A 169 -20.51 -3.38 1.69
N GLU A 170 -21.43 -3.93 2.48
CA GLU A 170 -21.65 -5.37 2.58
C GLU A 170 -21.82 -6.04 1.21
N LYS A 171 -22.60 -5.38 0.33
CA LYS A 171 -22.87 -5.89 -1.05
C LYS A 171 -21.63 -5.88 -1.95
N SER A 172 -20.61 -5.12 -1.56
CA SER A 172 -19.33 -4.99 -2.30
C SER A 172 -18.25 -5.91 -1.74
N LEU A 173 -18.51 -6.63 -0.65
CA LEU A 173 -17.60 -7.64 -0.14
C LEU A 173 -17.39 -8.77 -1.15
N THR A 174 -16.21 -9.36 -1.14
CA THR A 174 -15.91 -10.58 -1.89
C THR A 174 -16.96 -11.64 -1.57
N LYS A 175 -17.46 -12.36 -2.58
CA LYS A 175 -18.51 -13.39 -2.44
C LYS A 175 -18.25 -14.36 -1.28
N LYS A 176 -16.99 -14.70 -1.02
CA LYS A 176 -16.55 -15.56 0.08
C LYS A 176 -16.94 -15.04 1.48
N PHE A 177 -17.15 -13.73 1.60
CA PHE A 177 -17.45 -13.05 2.87
C PHE A 177 -18.87 -12.49 2.93
N GLN A 178 -19.69 -12.75 1.91
CA GLN A 178 -21.12 -12.46 1.95
C GLN A 178 -21.79 -13.35 2.99
N GLY A 179 -22.59 -12.74 3.89
CA GLY A 179 -23.21 -13.44 5.02
C GLY A 179 -22.43 -13.38 6.35
N VAL A 180 -21.27 -12.73 6.38
CA VAL A 180 -20.65 -12.30 7.65
C VAL A 180 -21.53 -11.21 8.26
N PRO A 181 -21.82 -11.21 9.57
CA PRO A 181 -22.54 -10.13 10.22
C PRO A 181 -21.86 -8.78 9.91
N TRP A 182 -22.56 -7.93 9.20
CA TRP A 182 -22.04 -6.64 8.77
C TRP A 182 -22.45 -5.54 9.76
N SER A 183 -21.46 -4.79 10.25
CA SER A 183 -21.71 -3.52 10.91
C SER A 183 -21.53 -2.37 9.92
N PRO A 184 -22.46 -1.43 9.82
CA PRO A 184 -22.29 -0.23 9.01
C PRO A 184 -21.00 0.53 9.34
N THR A 185 -20.61 0.52 10.61
CA THR A 185 -19.34 1.09 11.08
C THR A 185 -18.32 -0.03 11.28
N GLN A 186 -17.21 0.07 10.58
CA GLN A 186 -16.06 -0.82 10.70
C GLN A 186 -14.97 -0.10 11.53
N PRO A 187 -14.81 -0.44 12.81
CA PRO A 187 -13.81 0.20 13.66
C PRO A 187 -12.41 -0.25 13.28
N ALA A 188 -11.46 0.67 13.28
CA ALA A 188 -10.04 0.40 13.02
C ALA A 188 -9.81 -0.38 11.70
N ALA A 189 -10.53 -0.03 10.65
CA ALA A 189 -10.33 -0.60 9.32
C ALA A 189 -9.02 -0.08 8.70
N GLY A 190 -8.34 -0.93 7.91
CA GLY A 190 -7.23 -0.51 7.07
C GLY A 190 -7.74 0.19 5.82
N ILE A 191 -7.14 1.33 5.50
CA ILE A 191 -7.45 2.15 4.34
C ILE A 191 -6.20 2.20 3.47
N GLU A 192 -6.25 1.62 2.29
CA GLU A 192 -5.14 1.58 1.35
C GLU A 192 -5.41 2.53 0.17
N LEU A 193 -4.45 3.39 -0.11
CA LEU A 193 -4.39 4.20 -1.32
C LEU A 193 -3.18 3.75 -2.14
N PRO A 194 -3.42 3.09 -3.29
CA PRO A 194 -2.35 2.55 -4.12
C PRO A 194 -1.36 3.61 -4.59
N LEU A 195 -0.09 3.22 -4.68
CA LEU A 195 0.97 4.07 -5.17
C LEU A 195 0.93 4.15 -6.71
N GLY A 196 0.59 5.32 -7.26
CA GLY A 196 0.62 5.57 -8.69
C GLY A 196 -0.28 4.68 -9.54
N HIS A 197 0.12 4.44 -10.77
CA HIS A 197 -0.60 3.60 -11.74
C HIS A 197 0.19 2.33 -12.02
N GLY A 198 -0.35 1.15 -11.72
CA GLY A 198 0.26 -0.13 -12.05
C GLY A 198 0.63 -0.18 -13.55
N LEU A 199 1.84 -0.69 -13.85
CA LEU A 199 2.32 -0.86 -15.23
C LEU A 199 1.65 -2.08 -15.90
N ASP A 200 0.33 -2.17 -15.80
CA ASP A 200 -0.48 -3.27 -16.33
C ASP A 200 -0.64 -3.13 -17.84
N VAL A 201 -0.20 -4.14 -18.60
CA VAL A 201 -0.36 -4.19 -20.05
C VAL A 201 -1.82 -4.48 -20.40
N ASN A 202 -2.39 -3.67 -21.29
CA ASN A 202 -3.77 -3.79 -21.72
C ASN A 202 -4.81 -3.81 -20.58
N CYS A 203 -4.47 -3.22 -19.42
CA CYS A 203 -5.30 -3.18 -18.21
C CYS A 203 -5.74 -4.56 -17.69
N ASN A 204 -4.94 -5.59 -17.90
CA ASN A 204 -5.29 -6.97 -17.55
C ASN A 204 -4.92 -7.39 -16.11
N HIS A 205 -4.39 -6.51 -15.29
CA HIS A 205 -3.98 -6.74 -13.89
C HIS A 205 -3.09 -7.98 -13.65
N LYS A 206 -2.41 -8.49 -14.69
CA LYS A 206 -1.64 -9.74 -14.64
C LYS A 206 -0.12 -9.54 -14.60
N ASP A 207 0.35 -8.30 -14.43
CA ASP A 207 1.76 -7.97 -14.57
C ASP A 207 2.57 -8.07 -13.27
N ALA A 208 2.20 -9.03 -12.46
CA ALA A 208 2.98 -9.41 -11.30
C ALA A 208 4.23 -10.17 -11.76
N ALA A 209 5.40 -9.63 -11.50
CA ALA A 209 6.67 -10.32 -11.70
C ALA A 209 7.14 -10.92 -10.38
N GLY A 210 7.59 -12.17 -10.38
CA GLY A 210 8.17 -12.79 -9.18
C GLY A 210 9.32 -11.96 -8.64
N LEU A 211 9.42 -11.84 -7.30
CA LEU A 211 10.44 -11.01 -6.64
C LEU A 211 11.86 -11.32 -7.15
N SER A 212 12.22 -12.61 -7.22
CA SER A 212 13.56 -13.03 -7.66
C SER A 212 13.84 -12.66 -9.12
N GLU A 213 12.86 -12.79 -10.02
CA GLU A 213 13.02 -12.39 -11.42
C GLU A 213 13.13 -10.88 -11.55
N THR A 214 12.29 -10.15 -10.84
CA THR A 214 12.29 -8.69 -10.79
C THR A 214 13.62 -8.16 -10.29
N LEU A 215 14.09 -8.66 -9.15
CA LEU A 215 15.38 -8.26 -8.59
C LEU A 215 16.54 -8.63 -9.52
N ARG A 216 16.47 -9.75 -10.22
CA ARG A 216 17.46 -10.11 -11.24
C ARG A 216 17.48 -9.14 -12.42
N LYS A 217 16.32 -8.73 -12.93
CA LYS A 217 16.23 -7.73 -14.01
C LYS A 217 16.80 -6.38 -13.59
N LEU A 218 16.45 -5.91 -12.40
CA LEU A 218 16.96 -4.65 -11.85
C LEU A 218 18.45 -4.73 -11.52
N SER A 219 18.96 -5.89 -11.06
CA SER A 219 20.38 -6.07 -10.70
C SER A 219 21.33 -6.08 -11.90
N GLN A 220 20.81 -6.12 -13.12
CA GLN A 220 21.62 -5.92 -14.33
C GLN A 220 22.14 -4.48 -14.44
N ASN A 221 21.53 -3.54 -13.71
CA ASN A 221 22.06 -2.20 -13.52
C ASN A 221 22.96 -2.18 -12.27
N SER A 222 24.28 -2.05 -12.46
CA SER A 222 25.25 -2.09 -11.36
C SER A 222 25.00 -1.06 -10.26
N ASN A 223 24.39 0.09 -10.61
CA ASN A 223 24.07 1.15 -9.64
C ASN A 223 22.89 0.77 -8.72
N ALA A 224 22.01 -0.11 -9.15
CA ALA A 224 20.87 -0.54 -8.36
C ALA A 224 21.20 -1.67 -7.35
N ARG A 225 22.41 -2.25 -7.40
CA ARG A 225 22.75 -3.41 -6.55
C ARG A 225 22.65 -3.10 -5.08
N ALA A 226 23.19 -1.96 -4.64
CA ALA A 226 23.13 -1.56 -3.23
C ALA A 226 21.70 -1.33 -2.77
N GLU A 227 20.87 -0.67 -3.59
CA GLU A 227 19.46 -0.42 -3.30
C GLU A 227 18.66 -1.72 -3.18
N ILE A 228 18.91 -2.68 -4.08
CA ILE A 228 18.27 -4.00 -4.05
C ILE A 228 18.68 -4.79 -2.80
N ASP A 229 19.96 -4.78 -2.45
CA ASP A 229 20.45 -5.47 -1.25
C ASP A 229 19.90 -4.82 0.03
N ALA A 230 19.82 -3.49 0.07
CA ALA A 230 19.16 -2.75 1.15
C ALA A 230 17.66 -3.11 1.26
N PHE A 231 16.96 -3.22 0.12
CA PHE A 231 15.55 -3.61 0.07
C PHE A 231 15.33 -5.04 0.59
N LYS A 232 16.16 -6.00 0.16
CA LYS A 232 16.11 -7.39 0.67
C LYS A 232 16.30 -7.42 2.20
N LEU A 233 17.26 -6.65 2.69
CA LEU A 233 17.53 -6.56 4.11
C LEU A 233 16.39 -5.89 4.87
N TRP A 234 15.74 -4.89 4.27
CA TRP A 234 14.52 -4.29 4.80
C TRP A 234 13.36 -5.28 4.90
N LEU A 235 13.11 -6.08 3.87
CA LEU A 235 12.08 -7.14 3.92
C LEU A 235 12.37 -8.17 5.02
N ALA A 236 13.65 -8.49 5.25
CA ALA A 236 14.06 -9.33 6.37
C ALA A 236 13.84 -8.65 7.73
N PHE A 237 14.09 -7.35 7.81
CA PHE A 237 13.90 -6.56 9.03
C PHE A 237 12.45 -6.55 9.50
N ILE A 238 11.51 -6.30 8.59
CA ILE A 238 10.07 -6.31 8.89
C ILE A 238 9.47 -7.73 8.92
N ASP A 239 10.28 -8.78 8.69
CA ASP A 239 9.84 -10.18 8.61
C ASP A 239 8.72 -10.39 7.58
N HIS A 240 8.87 -9.82 6.38
CA HIS A 240 7.89 -9.97 5.31
C HIS A 240 7.81 -11.43 4.83
N GLY A 241 6.64 -12.05 4.98
CA GLY A 241 6.45 -13.49 4.73
C GLY A 241 5.64 -13.84 3.48
N ASP A 242 4.92 -12.89 2.88
CA ASP A 242 4.06 -13.13 1.70
C ASP A 242 4.72 -12.65 0.40
N THR A 243 5.39 -13.57 -0.25
CA THR A 243 6.16 -13.34 -1.48
C THR A 243 5.45 -13.76 -2.75
N LYS A 244 4.12 -13.81 -2.71
CA LYS A 244 3.33 -14.05 -3.91
C LYS A 244 3.67 -13.03 -4.98
N THR A 245 3.69 -13.50 -6.21
CA THR A 245 3.96 -12.69 -7.38
C THR A 245 3.07 -11.44 -7.44
N ASP A 246 1.80 -11.59 -7.08
CA ASP A 246 0.80 -10.51 -7.13
C ASP A 246 1.05 -9.36 -6.12
N ASN A 247 1.90 -9.60 -5.12
CA ASN A 247 2.25 -8.59 -4.12
C ASN A 247 3.43 -7.70 -4.56
N HIS A 248 4.14 -8.09 -5.63
CA HIS A 248 5.27 -7.37 -6.16
C HIS A 248 4.87 -6.63 -7.42
N LYS A 249 5.01 -5.31 -7.42
CA LYS A 249 4.49 -4.45 -8.48
C LYS A 249 5.52 -3.49 -9.03
N PHE A 250 5.42 -3.28 -10.33
CA PHE A 250 5.93 -2.08 -10.96
C PHE A 250 4.79 -1.08 -11.11
N THR A 251 5.04 0.15 -10.75
CA THR A 251 4.08 1.25 -10.89
C THR A 251 4.73 2.48 -11.49
N CYS A 252 3.93 3.33 -12.05
CA CYS A 252 4.31 4.63 -12.56
C CYS A 252 3.74 5.71 -11.65
N LEU A 253 4.59 6.49 -11.00
CA LEU A 253 4.17 7.56 -10.09
C LEU A 253 3.48 8.70 -10.85
N LYS A 254 3.98 8.99 -12.08
CA LYS A 254 3.42 10.02 -12.94
C LYS A 254 3.40 9.56 -14.39
N SER A 255 2.23 9.58 -15.00
CA SER A 255 2.01 9.12 -16.37
C SER A 255 1.16 10.09 -17.17
N ASP A 256 1.51 10.27 -18.42
CA ASP A 256 0.72 10.99 -19.40
C ASP A 256 -0.25 10.04 -20.12
N LYS A 257 -1.36 10.59 -20.59
CA LYS A 257 -2.29 9.88 -21.48
C LYS A 257 -2.09 10.37 -22.91
N ASN A 258 -1.90 9.42 -23.82
CA ASN A 258 -1.93 9.65 -25.24
C ASN A 258 -3.02 8.76 -25.87
N GLY A 259 -4.24 9.29 -25.97
CA GLY A 259 -5.40 8.53 -26.38
C GLY A 259 -5.70 7.39 -25.41
N LYS A 260 -5.68 6.14 -25.90
CA LYS A 260 -5.90 4.92 -25.10
C LYS A 260 -4.61 4.36 -24.46
N THR A 261 -3.47 5.00 -24.69
CA THR A 261 -2.17 4.55 -24.17
C THR A 261 -1.73 5.43 -23.00
N ARG A 262 -1.18 4.81 -21.95
CA ARG A 262 -0.42 5.50 -20.92
C ARG A 262 1.06 5.44 -21.23
N ILE A 263 1.75 6.52 -20.94
CA ILE A 263 3.20 6.65 -21.06
C ILE A 263 3.73 7.04 -19.68
N CYS A 264 4.64 6.23 -19.14
CA CYS A 264 5.29 6.56 -17.88
C CYS A 264 6.36 7.62 -18.12
N GLU A 265 6.31 8.73 -17.37
CA GLU A 265 7.33 9.75 -17.46
C GLU A 265 8.71 9.18 -17.09
N PRO A 266 9.80 9.66 -17.72
CA PRO A 266 11.14 9.19 -17.40
C PRO A 266 11.47 9.32 -15.91
N GLY A 267 12.00 8.24 -15.32
CA GLY A 267 12.37 8.19 -13.90
C GLY A 267 11.19 8.08 -12.92
N GLN A 268 9.95 7.96 -13.40
CA GLN A 268 8.75 7.80 -12.57
C GLN A 268 8.29 6.34 -12.40
N ALA A 269 8.98 5.39 -13.01
CA ALA A 269 8.73 3.98 -12.77
C ALA A 269 9.42 3.54 -11.47
N VAL A 270 8.67 2.82 -10.63
CA VAL A 270 9.17 2.31 -9.36
C VAL A 270 8.73 0.86 -9.14
N TYR A 271 9.50 0.15 -8.33
CA TYR A 271 9.18 -1.19 -7.86
C TYR A 271 8.93 -1.18 -6.36
N TYR A 272 7.89 -1.87 -5.93
CA TYR A 272 7.53 -1.97 -4.52
C TYR A 272 6.72 -3.24 -4.21
N VAL A 273 6.53 -3.51 -2.91
CA VAL A 273 5.61 -4.55 -2.41
C VAL A 273 4.31 -3.89 -1.99
N SER A 274 3.19 -4.28 -2.62
CA SER A 274 1.88 -3.66 -2.41
C SER A 274 1.04 -4.32 -1.31
N ASP A 275 1.36 -5.53 -0.87
CA ASP A 275 0.66 -6.24 0.21
C ASP A 275 1.67 -6.63 1.28
N MET A 276 1.84 -5.76 2.26
CA MET A 276 2.77 -5.92 3.37
C MET A 276 2.09 -6.34 4.68
N GLY A 277 0.87 -6.88 4.61
CA GLY A 277 0.13 -7.32 5.79
C GLY A 277 0.80 -8.45 6.56
N SER A 278 1.57 -9.30 5.87
CA SER A 278 2.32 -10.41 6.48
C SER A 278 3.71 -9.97 6.96
N THR A 279 3.77 -9.03 7.90
CA THR A 279 5.00 -8.44 8.44
C THR A 279 4.95 -8.38 9.98
N PHE A 280 6.06 -7.99 10.60
CA PHE A 280 6.17 -7.80 12.04
C PHE A 280 5.72 -9.04 12.85
N GLY A 281 6.10 -10.23 12.36
CA GLY A 281 5.75 -11.50 13.01
C GLY A 281 4.32 -11.96 12.79
N TYR A 282 3.55 -11.29 11.93
CA TYR A 282 2.23 -11.73 11.52
C TYR A 282 2.32 -12.86 10.50
N SER A 283 1.54 -13.92 10.70
CA SER A 283 1.36 -15.00 9.74
C SER A 283 -0.12 -15.12 9.37
N SER A 284 -0.44 -14.98 8.10
CA SER A 284 -1.82 -15.06 7.59
C SER A 284 -2.48 -16.41 7.79
N ALA A 285 -1.69 -17.48 7.97
CA ALA A 285 -2.19 -18.85 7.93
C ALA A 285 -3.00 -19.26 9.16
N SER A 286 -2.79 -18.68 10.34
CA SER A 286 -3.39 -19.18 11.58
C SER A 286 -3.82 -18.12 12.58
N GLU A 287 -3.49 -16.84 12.41
CA GLU A 287 -3.59 -15.91 13.52
C GLU A 287 -4.05 -14.50 13.12
N SER A 288 -4.85 -13.95 14.01
CA SER A 288 -5.40 -12.59 13.91
C SER A 288 -4.51 -11.50 14.52
N LYS A 289 -3.22 -11.78 14.79
CA LYS A 289 -2.35 -10.88 15.55
C LYS A 289 -0.97 -10.78 14.92
N ALA A 290 -0.48 -9.57 14.69
CA ALA A 290 0.95 -9.33 14.63
C ALA A 290 1.53 -9.75 15.99
N ARG A 291 2.65 -10.48 15.98
CA ARG A 291 3.20 -11.02 17.23
C ARG A 291 4.62 -10.58 17.41
N LEU A 292 4.81 -9.71 18.36
CA LEU A 292 6.14 -9.28 18.77
C LEU A 292 7.07 -10.47 19.05
N ASP A 293 6.56 -11.49 19.74
CA ASP A 293 7.35 -12.67 20.07
C ASP A 293 7.80 -13.47 18.83
N ASN A 294 7.00 -13.47 17.76
CA ASN A 294 7.41 -14.07 16.48
C ASN A 294 8.44 -13.22 15.76
N TRP A 295 8.25 -11.90 15.75
CA TRP A 295 9.21 -10.98 15.15
C TRP A 295 10.56 -11.02 15.86
N ARG A 296 10.57 -11.13 17.20
CA ARG A 296 11.79 -11.28 18.03
C ARG A 296 12.64 -12.51 17.68
N LYS A 297 12.03 -13.60 17.21
CA LYS A 297 12.74 -14.87 16.92
C LYS A 297 13.66 -14.80 15.70
N LYS A 298 13.53 -13.79 14.84
CA LYS A 298 14.25 -13.72 13.58
C LYS A 298 15.10 -12.46 13.52
N ASP A 299 16.41 -12.61 13.62
CA ASP A 299 17.32 -11.50 13.35
C ASP A 299 17.35 -11.20 11.83
N PRO A 300 17.38 -9.92 11.43
CA PRO A 300 17.24 -9.57 10.01
C PRO A 300 18.48 -9.91 9.18
N ILE A 301 19.63 -9.98 9.79
CA ILE A 301 20.93 -10.20 9.15
C ILE A 301 21.71 -11.30 9.85
N LYS A 302 22.42 -12.11 9.06
CA LYS A 302 23.42 -13.07 9.56
C LYS A 302 24.77 -12.71 8.98
N VAL A 303 25.81 -12.72 9.81
CA VAL A 303 27.19 -12.50 9.39
C VAL A 303 27.99 -13.76 9.66
N SER A 304 28.64 -14.31 8.64
CA SER A 304 29.48 -15.50 8.75
C SER A 304 30.71 -15.37 7.84
N GLY A 305 31.89 -15.40 8.42
CA GLY A 305 33.16 -15.29 7.71
C GLY A 305 33.26 -14.01 6.85
N GLY A 306 32.69 -12.89 7.32
CA GLY A 306 32.63 -11.61 6.61
C GLY A 306 31.55 -11.52 5.54
N ARG A 307 30.78 -12.57 5.29
CA ARG A 307 29.64 -12.55 4.37
C ARG A 307 28.37 -12.21 5.15
N CYS A 308 27.61 -11.27 4.62
CA CYS A 308 26.27 -10.92 5.13
C CYS A 308 25.17 -11.57 4.29
N THR A 309 24.15 -12.05 4.97
CA THR A 309 22.92 -12.55 4.34
C THR A 309 21.67 -12.00 5.02
N ALA A 310 20.67 -11.61 4.23
CA ALA A 310 19.35 -11.29 4.75
C ALA A 310 18.67 -12.56 5.26
N ASN A 311 18.11 -12.54 6.45
CA ASN A 311 17.40 -13.68 7.03
C ASN A 311 15.93 -13.68 6.60
N ALA A 312 15.68 -13.69 5.30
CA ALA A 312 14.34 -13.75 4.72
C ALA A 312 14.25 -14.91 3.73
N LYS A 313 13.34 -15.83 3.98
CA LYS A 313 13.08 -16.95 3.05
C LYS A 313 12.55 -16.48 1.70
N SER A 314 12.08 -15.28 1.65
CA SER A 314 11.26 -14.70 0.59
C SER A 314 12.03 -14.01 -0.53
N VAL A 315 13.32 -13.76 -0.36
CA VAL A 315 14.06 -12.88 -1.28
C VAL A 315 14.98 -13.63 -2.27
N GLY A 316 14.93 -14.97 -2.32
CA GLY A 316 15.74 -15.77 -3.21
C GLY A 316 17.24 -15.70 -2.86
N ASP A 317 18.03 -14.96 -3.63
CA ASP A 317 19.42 -14.65 -3.27
C ASP A 317 19.46 -13.72 -2.06
N THR A 318 19.95 -14.25 -0.95
CA THR A 318 20.00 -13.56 0.34
C THR A 318 21.31 -12.80 0.59
N ASN A 319 22.29 -12.87 -0.32
CA ASN A 319 23.55 -12.16 -0.16
C ASN A 319 23.34 -10.64 -0.15
N ILE A 320 24.00 -9.98 0.77
CA ILE A 320 23.91 -8.53 0.99
C ILE A 320 25.32 -7.92 0.88
N SER A 321 25.49 -6.96 -0.01
CA SER A 321 26.71 -6.17 -0.12
C SER A 321 26.86 -5.20 1.05
N GLU A 322 28.09 -4.81 1.37
CA GLU A 322 28.36 -3.79 2.40
C GLU A 322 27.71 -2.44 2.02
N ALA A 323 27.69 -2.09 0.73
CA ALA A 323 27.02 -0.87 0.26
C ALA A 323 25.50 -0.91 0.53
N GLY A 324 24.83 -2.05 0.27
CA GLY A 324 23.41 -2.21 0.55
C GLY A 324 23.10 -2.22 2.05
N ARG A 325 23.93 -2.92 2.85
CA ARG A 325 23.81 -2.88 4.30
C ARG A 325 23.95 -1.46 4.83
N LYS A 326 24.99 -0.73 4.36
CA LYS A 326 25.25 0.65 4.81
C LYS A 326 24.11 1.58 4.44
N LEU A 327 23.55 1.48 3.23
CA LEU A 327 22.43 2.29 2.80
C LEU A 327 21.24 2.16 3.76
N LEU A 328 20.86 0.93 4.12
CA LEU A 328 19.77 0.71 5.09
C LEU A 328 20.19 1.14 6.51
N ALA A 329 21.42 0.88 6.92
CA ALA A 329 21.93 1.25 8.24
C ALA A 329 21.87 2.76 8.48
N ASP A 330 22.26 3.57 7.49
CA ASP A 330 22.24 5.04 7.58
C ASP A 330 20.78 5.55 7.76
N ASN A 331 19.82 4.95 7.06
CA ASN A 331 18.41 5.30 7.19
C ASN A 331 17.80 4.84 8.53
N LEU A 332 18.18 3.66 9.00
CA LEU A 332 17.76 3.17 10.32
C LEU A 332 18.36 4.05 11.44
N GLN A 333 19.60 4.49 11.30
CA GLN A 333 20.22 5.39 12.28
C GLN A 333 19.43 6.71 12.39
N ARG A 334 19.00 7.30 11.25
CA ARG A 334 18.14 8.51 11.28
C ARG A 334 16.85 8.28 12.05
N LEU A 335 16.21 7.11 11.90
CA LEU A 335 15.01 6.77 12.67
C LEU A 335 15.31 6.60 14.17
N LEU A 336 16.47 6.01 14.53
CA LEU A 336 16.86 5.91 15.93
C LEU A 336 17.14 7.28 16.56
N ASP A 337 17.74 8.19 15.81
CA ASP A 337 17.98 9.56 16.24
C ASP A 337 16.65 10.31 16.44
N ALA A 338 15.67 10.13 15.54
CA ALA A 338 14.33 10.68 15.69
C ALA A 338 13.56 10.05 16.86
N GLU A 339 13.77 8.76 17.15
CA GLU A 339 13.19 8.12 18.35
C GLU A 339 13.73 8.74 19.64
N GLN A 340 15.03 9.01 19.70
CA GLN A 340 15.64 9.66 20.88
C GLN A 340 15.13 11.10 21.08
N GLN A 341 14.87 11.82 19.99
CA GLN A 341 14.44 13.22 20.05
C GLN A 341 12.95 13.38 20.37
N ASN A 342 12.09 12.58 19.78
CA ASN A 342 10.64 12.80 19.79
C ASN A 342 9.78 11.53 19.82
N GLN A 343 10.39 10.37 20.13
CA GLN A 343 9.72 9.07 20.22
C GLN A 343 8.99 8.66 18.92
N THR A 344 9.57 8.99 17.77
CA THR A 344 8.94 8.75 16.44
C THR A 344 8.51 7.31 16.25
N ILE A 345 9.39 6.33 16.50
CA ILE A 345 9.10 4.91 16.32
C ILE A 345 7.98 4.46 17.28
N THR A 346 8.07 4.88 18.54
CA THR A 346 7.05 4.60 19.56
C THR A 346 5.68 5.15 19.17
N ARG A 347 5.63 6.38 18.64
CA ARG A 347 4.39 7.00 18.17
C ARG A 347 3.81 6.26 16.96
N VAL A 348 4.61 5.77 16.02
CA VAL A 348 4.12 4.98 14.88
C VAL A 348 3.53 3.65 15.35
N PHE A 349 4.18 2.94 16.27
CA PHE A 349 3.60 1.72 16.85
C PHE A 349 2.30 2.00 17.62
N ALA A 350 2.23 3.09 18.37
CA ALA A 350 1.01 3.50 19.07
C ALA A 350 -0.12 3.85 18.06
N ALA A 351 0.20 4.57 16.99
CA ALA A 351 -0.75 4.95 15.95
C ALA A 351 -1.32 3.73 15.19
N SER A 352 -0.56 2.66 15.05
CA SER A 352 -1.05 1.41 14.45
C SER A 352 -2.15 0.71 15.25
N ARG A 353 -2.38 1.12 16.49
CA ARG A 353 -3.26 0.46 17.47
C ARG A 353 -2.93 -1.03 17.73
N ASN A 354 -1.81 -1.50 17.21
CA ASN A 354 -1.38 -2.89 17.39
C ASN A 354 -0.96 -3.14 18.85
N ALA A 355 -0.31 -2.14 19.45
CA ALA A 355 0.20 -2.20 20.81
C ALA A 355 -0.89 -2.43 21.87
N GLU A 356 -2.10 -1.96 21.62
CA GLU A 356 -3.23 -2.12 22.56
C GLU A 356 -3.66 -3.57 22.76
N ARG A 357 -3.14 -4.51 21.97
CA ARG A 357 -3.66 -5.87 21.92
C ARG A 357 -2.64 -6.95 22.19
N ASP A 358 -1.41 -6.75 21.75
CA ASP A 358 -0.35 -7.73 21.93
C ASP A 358 0.61 -7.24 23.01
N ARG A 359 1.23 -6.11 22.79
CA ARG A 359 2.24 -5.55 23.70
C ARG A 359 2.23 -4.02 23.64
N PRO A 360 2.70 -3.32 24.68
CA PRO A 360 2.89 -1.88 24.65
C PRO A 360 3.79 -1.42 23.50
N ALA A 361 3.55 -0.22 22.97
CA ALA A 361 4.36 0.37 21.88
C ALA A 361 5.85 0.40 22.22
N SER A 362 6.19 0.64 23.50
CA SER A 362 7.56 0.63 23.99
C SER A 362 8.29 -0.71 23.81
N GLU A 363 7.59 -1.84 23.93
CA GLU A 363 8.20 -3.16 23.70
C GLU A 363 8.47 -3.40 22.19
N TRP A 364 7.59 -2.95 21.33
CA TRP A 364 7.79 -2.96 19.87
C TRP A 364 8.97 -2.08 19.48
N THR A 365 9.03 -0.88 20.04
CA THR A 365 10.15 0.05 19.84
C THR A 365 11.48 -0.54 20.30
N ALA A 366 11.52 -1.16 21.46
CA ALA A 366 12.74 -1.80 21.95
C ALA A 366 13.23 -2.88 20.99
N GLU A 367 12.33 -3.66 20.41
CA GLU A 367 12.69 -4.68 19.42
C GLU A 367 13.13 -4.05 18.08
N PHE A 368 12.47 -2.99 17.64
CA PHE A 368 12.88 -2.24 16.45
C PHE A 368 14.34 -1.73 16.61
N VAL A 369 14.62 -1.08 17.73
CA VAL A 369 15.97 -0.56 18.08
C VAL A 369 16.99 -1.69 18.11
N ARG A 370 16.67 -2.83 18.74
CA ARG A 370 17.55 -4.00 18.77
C ARG A 370 17.92 -4.50 17.37
N LYS A 371 16.92 -4.68 16.51
CA LYS A 371 17.12 -5.16 15.12
C LYS A 371 17.85 -4.15 14.25
N ALA A 372 17.57 -2.85 14.43
CA ALA A 372 18.26 -1.79 13.71
C ALA A 372 19.77 -1.80 14.07
N LYS A 373 20.11 -1.93 15.35
CA LYS A 373 21.49 -2.05 15.80
C LYS A 373 22.21 -3.26 15.20
N LEU A 374 21.55 -4.41 15.07
CA LEU A 374 22.14 -5.58 14.39
C LEU A 374 22.60 -5.27 12.95
N ILE A 375 21.83 -4.44 12.21
CA ILE A 375 22.20 -4.02 10.86
C ILE A 375 23.29 -2.95 10.88
N ILE A 376 23.16 -1.97 11.76
CA ILE A 376 24.10 -0.84 11.89
C ILE A 376 25.51 -1.35 12.28
N ASP A 377 25.58 -2.29 13.22
CA ASP A 377 26.84 -2.80 13.75
C ASP A 377 27.47 -3.89 12.89
N ALA A 378 26.69 -4.52 11.99
CA ALA A 378 27.20 -5.55 11.08
C ALA A 378 28.31 -4.98 10.17
N ARG A 379 29.20 -5.87 9.71
CA ARG A 379 30.26 -5.55 8.72
C ARG A 379 30.30 -6.67 7.68
N CYS A 380 30.13 -6.31 6.43
CA CYS A 380 30.13 -7.21 5.29
C CYS A 380 31.40 -6.98 4.47
N SER A 381 32.38 -7.83 4.64
CA SER A 381 33.71 -7.67 4.01
C SER A 381 33.91 -8.53 2.75
N LYS A 382 32.88 -9.35 2.35
CA LYS A 382 32.95 -10.26 1.19
C LYS A 382 31.66 -10.25 0.39
#